data_822a090c4475b71b3d3c14d34e0dfeae
#
_entry.id   822a090c4475b71b3d3c14d34e0dfeae
#
_cell.length_a   1.000
_cell.length_b   1.000
_cell.length_c   1.000
_cell.angle_alpha   90.00
_cell.angle_beta   90.00
_cell.angle_gamma   90.00
#
_symmetry.space_group_name_H-M   'P 1'
#
loop_
_entity.id
_entity.type
_entity.pdbx_description
1 polymer ?
#
loop_
_entity_poly.entity_id
_entity_poly.type
_entity_poly.pdbx_seq_one_letter_code
_entity_poly.pdbx_strand_id
1 'polypeptide(L)'
;MRILVTGAAGFIGSKVFKELARRGDFVVGIDNMNDYYDVRLKYGRLAECGFSQPEAIQSGSVVRNPVYDNALFIRMSIDDKEMTDRIFEEYRFDKVMNLAAQAGVRYSIANPYSYLQSNMAGFLNILEACRNYGVSHLIFASSSSIYGLNTDAPYKEDDKVDTPVSLY
;
A
#
# COMPACT_ATOMS: atom_id res chain seq x y z
N MET A 1 -8.22 -16.05 -5.56
CA MET A 1 -7.11 -15.93 -4.57
C MET A 1 -7.50 -14.90 -3.52
N ARG A 2 -6.84 -14.92 -2.35
CA ARG A 2 -7.03 -13.92 -1.27
C ARG A 2 -5.86 -12.95 -1.33
N ILE A 3 -6.12 -11.69 -1.66
CA ILE A 3 -5.07 -10.72 -1.99
C ILE A 3 -5.20 -9.48 -1.11
N LEU A 4 -4.10 -9.09 -0.45
CA LEU A 4 -3.99 -7.79 0.21
C LEU A 4 -3.42 -6.77 -0.78
N VAL A 5 -4.05 -5.60 -0.85
CA VAL A 5 -3.53 -4.42 -1.57
C VAL A 5 -3.35 -3.29 -0.56
N THR A 6 -2.12 -2.91 -0.25
CA THR A 6 -1.85 -1.72 0.57
C THR A 6 -1.79 -0.47 -0.31
N GLY A 7 -2.11 0.70 0.25
CA GLY A 7 -2.24 1.92 -0.54
C GLY A 7 -3.44 1.88 -1.50
N ALA A 8 -4.50 1.15 -1.14
CA ALA A 8 -5.65 0.89 -2.01
C ALA A 8 -6.47 2.13 -2.39
N ALA A 9 -6.34 3.25 -1.68
CA ALA A 9 -6.93 4.54 -2.06
C ALA A 9 -5.96 5.42 -2.87
N GLY A 10 -4.73 4.93 -3.13
CA GLY A 10 -3.70 5.60 -3.92
C GLY A 10 -3.98 5.53 -5.42
N PHE A 11 -3.13 6.23 -6.21
CA PHE A 11 -3.29 6.33 -7.67
C PHE A 11 -3.19 4.96 -8.36
N ILE A 12 -2.16 4.18 -8.04
CA ILE A 12 -1.97 2.82 -8.59
C ILE A 12 -2.86 1.83 -7.84
N GLY A 13 -2.85 1.89 -6.50
CA GLY A 13 -3.52 0.91 -5.65
C GLY A 13 -5.01 0.79 -5.92
N SER A 14 -5.72 1.90 -6.17
CA SER A 14 -7.14 1.86 -6.46
C SER A 14 -7.47 1.12 -7.76
N LYS A 15 -6.65 1.28 -8.79
CA LYS A 15 -6.84 0.58 -10.07
C LYS A 15 -6.56 -0.92 -9.92
N VAL A 16 -5.49 -1.27 -9.21
CA VAL A 16 -5.14 -2.67 -8.91
C VAL A 16 -6.27 -3.33 -8.09
N PHE A 17 -6.71 -2.68 -7.00
CA PHE A 17 -7.79 -3.15 -6.16
C PHE A 17 -9.06 -3.46 -6.98
N LYS A 18 -9.50 -2.50 -7.79
CA LYS A 18 -10.68 -2.63 -8.63
C LYS A 18 -10.57 -3.76 -9.65
N GLU A 19 -9.42 -3.89 -10.33
CA GLU A 19 -9.23 -4.95 -11.33
C GLU A 19 -9.18 -6.34 -10.70
N LEU A 20 -8.56 -6.49 -9.54
CA LEU A 20 -8.55 -7.75 -8.81
C LEU A 20 -9.96 -8.16 -8.34
N ALA A 21 -10.72 -7.20 -7.80
CA ALA A 21 -12.11 -7.44 -7.41
C ALA A 21 -12.98 -7.83 -8.62
N ARG A 22 -12.85 -7.11 -9.74
CA ARG A 22 -13.56 -7.40 -11.00
C ARG A 22 -13.19 -8.78 -11.57
N ARG A 23 -11.96 -9.23 -11.38
CA ARG A 23 -11.49 -10.57 -11.78
C ARG A 23 -12.07 -11.69 -10.91
N GLY A 24 -12.69 -11.37 -9.77
CA GLY A 24 -13.28 -12.35 -8.85
C GLY A 24 -12.34 -12.83 -7.74
N ASP A 25 -11.19 -12.18 -7.54
CA ASP A 25 -10.34 -12.43 -6.38
C ASP A 25 -10.98 -11.86 -5.11
N PHE A 26 -10.79 -12.51 -3.97
CA PHE A 26 -11.12 -11.90 -2.69
C PHE A 26 -10.05 -10.88 -2.34
N VAL A 27 -10.41 -9.60 -2.26
CA VAL A 27 -9.46 -8.50 -2.11
C VAL A 27 -9.74 -7.72 -0.83
N VAL A 28 -8.71 -7.54 -0.03
CA VAL A 28 -8.71 -6.59 1.08
C VAL A 28 -7.80 -5.42 0.70
N GLY A 29 -8.39 -4.23 0.59
CA GLY A 29 -7.64 -2.99 0.40
C GLY A 29 -7.42 -2.28 1.72
N ILE A 30 -6.21 -1.78 1.96
CA ILE A 30 -5.93 -0.93 3.13
C ILE A 30 -5.28 0.38 2.71
N ASP A 31 -5.64 1.47 3.43
CA ASP A 31 -5.03 2.79 3.28
C ASP A 31 -5.24 3.59 4.57
N ASN A 32 -4.28 4.40 4.98
CA ASN A 32 -4.41 5.24 6.17
C ASN A 32 -5.18 6.53 5.92
N MET A 33 -5.45 6.83 4.66
CA MET A 33 -6.16 8.04 4.23
C MET A 33 -5.47 9.34 4.70
N ASN A 34 -4.11 9.35 4.74
CA ASN A 34 -3.37 10.56 5.08
C ASN A 34 -3.63 11.68 4.07
N ASP A 35 -3.33 12.90 4.49
CA ASP A 35 -3.57 14.15 3.77
C ASP A 35 -2.31 14.71 3.06
N TYR A 36 -1.30 13.89 2.83
CA TYR A 36 -0.11 14.30 2.09
C TYR A 36 -0.44 14.90 0.72
N TYR A 37 -1.41 14.31 0.04
CA TYR A 37 -2.15 14.92 -1.05
C TYR A 37 -3.59 15.20 -0.59
N ASP A 38 -4.33 15.99 -1.34
CA ASP A 38 -5.74 16.24 -1.05
C ASP A 38 -6.50 14.91 -0.88
N VAL A 39 -6.97 14.67 0.32
CA VAL A 39 -7.65 13.43 0.69
C VAL A 39 -8.91 13.16 -0.14
N ARG A 40 -9.51 14.20 -0.72
CA ARG A 40 -10.67 14.07 -1.63
C ARG A 40 -10.33 13.23 -2.86
N LEU A 41 -9.05 13.22 -3.30
CA LEU A 41 -8.59 12.33 -4.36
C LEU A 41 -8.69 10.85 -3.96
N LYS A 42 -8.39 10.53 -2.69
CA LYS A 42 -8.52 9.17 -2.16
C LYS A 42 -9.99 8.76 -2.05
N TYR A 43 -10.84 9.65 -1.55
CA TYR A 43 -12.28 9.41 -1.50
C TYR A 43 -12.87 9.19 -2.90
N GLY A 44 -12.52 10.02 -3.88
CA GLY A 44 -12.95 9.86 -5.27
C GLY A 44 -12.55 8.49 -5.84
N ARG A 45 -11.31 8.04 -5.58
CA ARG A 45 -10.82 6.74 -6.05
C ARG A 45 -11.57 5.57 -5.38
N LEU A 46 -11.84 5.65 -4.07
CA LEU A 46 -12.65 4.64 -3.38
C LEU A 46 -14.08 4.61 -3.90
N ALA A 47 -14.67 5.78 -4.22
CA ALA A 47 -15.98 5.85 -4.85
C ALA A 47 -15.98 5.20 -6.24
N GLU A 48 -14.94 5.42 -7.07
CA GLU A 48 -14.75 4.72 -8.34
C GLU A 48 -14.57 3.20 -8.18
N CYS A 49 -14.04 2.75 -7.04
CA CYS A 49 -13.96 1.34 -6.68
C CYS A 49 -15.28 0.77 -6.17
N GLY A 50 -16.33 1.58 -6.05
CA GLY A 50 -17.67 1.15 -5.67
C GLY A 50 -18.04 1.38 -4.21
N PHE A 51 -17.19 2.01 -3.38
CA PHE A 51 -17.53 2.33 -2.00
C PHE A 51 -18.43 3.56 -1.92
N SER A 52 -19.56 3.44 -1.25
CA SER A 52 -20.44 4.58 -0.93
C SER A 52 -19.92 5.30 0.31
N GLN A 53 -19.97 6.64 0.28
CA GLN A 53 -19.58 7.51 1.41
C GLN A 53 -18.19 7.18 2.01
N PRO A 54 -17.11 7.11 1.19
CA PRO A 54 -15.78 6.72 1.68
C PRO A 54 -15.22 7.69 2.71
N GLU A 55 -15.69 8.95 2.75
CA GLU A 55 -15.36 9.95 3.76
C GLU A 55 -15.84 9.58 5.17
N ALA A 56 -16.89 8.76 5.27
CA ALA A 56 -17.45 8.30 6.55
C ALA A 56 -16.71 7.09 7.14
N ILE A 57 -15.75 6.50 6.40
CA ILE A 57 -15.00 5.32 6.86
C ILE A 57 -14.06 5.70 8.01
N GLN A 58 -14.35 5.16 9.19
CA GLN A 58 -13.53 5.40 10.39
C GLN A 58 -12.27 4.54 10.41
N SER A 59 -11.26 4.98 11.16
CA SER A 59 -10.04 4.19 11.37
C SER A 59 -10.36 2.85 12.04
N GLY A 60 -9.75 1.77 11.55
CA GLY A 60 -9.99 0.40 12.03
C GLY A 60 -11.29 -0.25 11.53
N SER A 61 -12.17 0.50 10.84
CA SER A 61 -13.41 -0.09 10.32
C SER A 61 -13.16 -0.96 9.11
N VAL A 62 -13.85 -2.10 9.06
CA VAL A 62 -13.94 -2.98 7.89
C VAL A 62 -15.21 -2.64 7.11
N VAL A 63 -15.08 -2.22 5.88
CA VAL A 63 -16.20 -1.85 5.01
C VAL A 63 -16.27 -2.81 3.83
N ARG A 64 -17.42 -3.47 3.68
CA ARG A 64 -17.70 -4.32 2.51
C ARG A 64 -18.00 -3.46 1.29
N ASN A 65 -17.48 -3.87 0.16
CA ASN A 65 -17.79 -3.19 -1.09
C ASN A 65 -19.23 -3.52 -1.54
N PRO A 66 -20.09 -2.52 -1.78
CA PRO A 66 -21.46 -2.78 -2.19
C PRO A 66 -21.62 -3.23 -3.65
N VAL A 67 -20.57 -3.07 -4.47
CA VAL A 67 -20.57 -3.45 -5.91
C VAL A 67 -19.87 -4.79 -6.12
N TYR A 68 -18.79 -5.04 -5.37
CA TYR A 68 -18.00 -6.27 -5.44
C TYR A 68 -18.06 -6.99 -4.08
N ASP A 69 -18.88 -8.01 -3.96
CA ASP A 69 -19.11 -8.79 -2.72
C ASP A 69 -17.84 -9.50 -2.20
N ASN A 70 -16.87 -9.68 -3.09
CA ASN A 70 -15.55 -10.25 -2.84
C ASN A 70 -14.49 -9.22 -2.44
N ALA A 71 -14.88 -7.97 -2.14
CA ALA A 71 -13.92 -6.90 -1.82
C ALA A 71 -14.25 -6.19 -0.50
N LEU A 72 -13.20 -5.89 0.27
CA LEU A 72 -13.26 -5.15 1.54
C LEU A 72 -12.28 -3.99 1.51
N PHE A 73 -12.58 -2.94 2.26
CA PHE A 73 -11.63 -1.86 2.54
C PHE A 73 -11.52 -1.66 4.06
N ILE A 74 -10.28 -1.45 4.53
CA ILE A 74 -10.00 -1.15 5.93
C ILE A 74 -9.16 0.13 5.98
N ARG A 75 -9.63 1.14 6.71
CA ARG A 75 -8.85 2.34 6.95
C ARG A 75 -7.86 2.07 8.07
N MET A 76 -6.61 1.79 7.73
CA MET A 76 -5.52 1.53 8.66
C MET A 76 -4.17 1.89 8.06
N SER A 77 -3.16 2.04 8.92
CA SER A 77 -1.78 2.25 8.49
C SER A 77 -0.98 0.95 8.55
N ILE A 78 -0.03 0.76 7.64
CA ILE A 78 0.85 -0.42 7.63
C ILE A 78 1.87 -0.42 8.78
N ASP A 79 2.12 0.73 9.44
CA ASP A 79 2.97 0.83 10.62
C ASP A 79 2.25 0.41 11.92
N ASP A 80 0.92 0.21 11.88
CA ASP A 80 0.16 -0.44 12.94
C ASP A 80 0.38 -1.96 12.87
N LYS A 81 1.35 -2.45 13.67
CA LYS A 81 1.72 -3.85 13.68
C LYS A 81 0.58 -4.76 14.13
N GLU A 82 -0.15 -4.37 15.18
CA GLU A 82 -1.23 -5.20 15.75
C GLU A 82 -2.36 -5.39 14.75
N MET A 83 -2.79 -4.32 14.09
CA MET A 83 -3.80 -4.40 13.04
C MET A 83 -3.29 -5.18 11.82
N THR A 84 -2.01 -5.03 11.46
CA THR A 84 -1.41 -5.79 10.37
C THR A 84 -1.43 -7.29 10.67
N ASP A 85 -0.96 -7.71 11.83
CA ASP A 85 -1.00 -9.12 12.24
C ASP A 85 -2.44 -9.66 12.26
N ARG A 86 -3.38 -8.88 12.81
CA ARG A 86 -4.80 -9.26 12.89
C ARG A 86 -5.42 -9.53 11.51
N ILE A 87 -5.21 -8.65 10.54
CA ILE A 87 -5.78 -8.86 9.19
C ILE A 87 -5.13 -10.03 8.46
N PHE A 88 -3.84 -10.28 8.67
CA PHE A 88 -3.17 -11.46 8.09
C PHE A 88 -3.69 -12.76 8.72
N GLU A 89 -3.90 -12.79 10.02
CA GLU A 89 -4.49 -13.93 10.73
C GLU A 89 -5.92 -14.20 10.27
N GLU A 90 -6.74 -13.16 10.17
CA GLU A 90 -8.17 -13.26 9.83
C GLU A 90 -8.37 -13.66 8.37
N TYR A 91 -7.68 -12.97 7.44
CA TYR A 91 -7.95 -13.14 6.01
C TYR A 91 -7.05 -14.16 5.32
N ARG A 92 -5.93 -14.58 5.90
CA ARG A 92 -5.04 -15.62 5.36
C ARG A 92 -4.70 -15.37 3.88
N PHE A 93 -3.98 -14.29 3.60
CA PHE A 93 -3.67 -13.87 2.23
C PHE A 93 -2.75 -14.86 1.51
N ASP A 94 -3.09 -15.18 0.25
CA ASP A 94 -2.23 -15.94 -0.66
C ASP A 94 -1.12 -15.05 -1.21
N LYS A 95 -1.47 -13.77 -1.50
CA LYS A 95 -0.59 -12.79 -2.14
C LYS A 95 -0.77 -11.41 -1.51
N VAL A 96 0.30 -10.62 -1.57
CA VAL A 96 0.31 -9.23 -1.10
C VAL A 96 0.87 -8.32 -2.20
N MET A 97 0.19 -7.21 -2.46
CA MET A 97 0.67 -6.11 -3.29
C MET A 97 0.87 -4.89 -2.41
N ASN A 98 2.12 -4.64 -2.01
CA ASN A 98 2.47 -3.51 -1.16
C ASN A 98 2.75 -2.27 -2.01
N LEU A 99 1.74 -1.40 -2.11
CA LEU A 99 1.80 -0.14 -2.85
C LEU A 99 1.71 1.08 -1.92
N ALA A 100 1.55 0.85 -0.61
CA ALA A 100 1.58 1.88 0.40
C ALA A 100 3.02 2.33 0.64
N ALA A 101 3.27 3.60 0.46
CA ALA A 101 4.54 4.25 0.80
C ALA A 101 4.34 5.75 0.95
N GLN A 102 5.21 6.40 1.72
CA GLN A 102 5.40 7.83 1.62
C GLN A 102 6.33 8.10 0.45
N ALA A 103 5.85 8.80 -0.58
CA ALA A 103 6.58 9.12 -1.80
C ALA A 103 7.17 10.55 -1.79
N GLY A 104 8.21 10.77 -2.60
CA GLY A 104 8.76 12.09 -2.89
C GLY A 104 10.08 12.39 -2.19
N VAL A 105 11.17 12.54 -2.97
CA VAL A 105 12.52 12.84 -2.48
C VAL A 105 12.57 14.10 -1.63
N ARG A 106 11.99 15.21 -2.10
CA ARG A 106 12.06 16.51 -1.40
C ARG A 106 11.38 16.46 -0.03
N TYR A 107 10.27 15.78 0.06
CA TYR A 107 9.54 15.67 1.33
C TYR A 107 10.29 14.79 2.33
N SER A 108 11.09 13.81 1.88
CA SER A 108 11.91 12.99 2.77
C SER A 108 12.99 13.80 3.50
N ILE A 109 13.43 14.92 2.91
CA ILE A 109 14.36 15.86 3.56
C ILE A 109 13.63 16.73 4.58
N ALA A 110 12.41 17.18 4.27
CA ALA A 110 11.62 18.04 5.15
C ALA A 110 10.98 17.27 6.32
N ASN A 111 10.52 16.03 6.08
CA ASN A 111 9.88 15.18 7.09
C ASN A 111 10.35 13.72 6.97
N PRO A 112 11.59 13.40 7.43
CA PRO A 112 12.14 12.05 7.32
C PRO A 112 11.38 11.01 8.16
N TYR A 113 10.74 11.41 9.26
CA TYR A 113 10.01 10.50 10.14
C TYR A 113 8.83 9.82 9.45
N SER A 114 8.14 10.49 8.52
CA SER A 114 7.06 9.86 7.75
C SER A 114 7.55 8.71 6.87
N TYR A 115 8.81 8.79 6.39
CA TYR A 115 9.44 7.71 5.62
C TYR A 115 9.92 6.57 6.53
N LEU A 116 10.47 6.90 7.69
CA LEU A 116 10.84 5.91 8.69
C LEU A 116 9.61 5.07 9.10
N GLN A 117 8.49 5.74 9.38
CA GLN A 117 7.26 5.07 9.79
C GLN A 117 6.66 4.23 8.64
N SER A 118 6.42 4.83 7.48
CA SER A 118 5.72 4.13 6.39
C SER A 118 6.64 3.17 5.63
N ASN A 119 7.84 3.64 5.20
CA ASN A 119 8.65 2.88 4.25
C ASN A 119 9.63 1.93 4.92
N MET A 120 9.95 2.13 6.20
CA MET A 120 10.79 1.22 6.97
C MET A 120 9.96 0.38 7.94
N ALA A 121 9.39 0.99 8.98
CA ALA A 121 8.62 0.23 9.98
C ALA A 121 7.39 -0.45 9.39
N GLY A 122 6.59 0.28 8.60
CA GLY A 122 5.41 -0.26 7.94
C GLY A 122 5.74 -1.37 6.94
N PHE A 123 6.77 -1.17 6.12
CA PHE A 123 7.18 -2.23 5.19
C PHE A 123 7.74 -3.46 5.91
N LEU A 124 8.49 -3.27 7.00
CA LEU A 124 8.95 -4.38 7.84
C LEU A 124 7.77 -5.17 8.42
N ASN A 125 6.70 -4.52 8.88
CA ASN A 125 5.50 -5.21 9.35
C ASN A 125 4.89 -6.09 8.25
N ILE A 126 4.81 -5.59 7.02
CA ILE A 126 4.31 -6.37 5.87
C ILE A 126 5.21 -7.57 5.57
N LEU A 127 6.55 -7.39 5.58
CA LEU A 127 7.51 -8.48 5.35
C LEU A 127 7.38 -9.58 6.41
N GLU A 128 7.36 -9.20 7.69
CA GLU A 128 7.21 -10.14 8.81
C GLU A 128 5.84 -10.84 8.80
N ALA A 129 4.77 -10.13 8.49
CA ALA A 129 3.46 -10.73 8.35
C ALA A 129 3.44 -11.74 7.17
N CYS A 130 4.01 -11.39 6.02
CA CYS A 130 4.12 -12.33 4.90
C CYS A 130 4.89 -13.59 5.28
N ARG A 131 6.00 -13.46 6.01
CA ARG A 131 6.81 -14.57 6.49
C ARG A 131 6.05 -15.45 7.49
N ASN A 132 5.41 -14.83 8.48
CA ASN A 132 4.75 -15.52 9.59
C ASN A 132 3.46 -16.23 9.16
N TYR A 133 2.73 -15.66 8.22
CA TYR A 133 1.44 -16.21 7.75
C TYR A 133 1.54 -16.96 6.41
N GLY A 134 2.76 -17.20 5.91
CA GLY A 134 3.01 -18.07 4.76
C GLY A 134 2.49 -17.52 3.42
N VAL A 135 2.57 -16.20 3.21
CA VAL A 135 2.22 -15.59 1.93
C VAL A 135 3.13 -16.11 0.82
N SER A 136 2.54 -16.62 -0.25
CA SER A 136 3.29 -17.27 -1.34
C SER A 136 3.97 -16.28 -2.28
N HIS A 137 3.49 -15.03 -2.36
CA HIS A 137 4.03 -14.03 -3.28
C HIS A 137 3.77 -12.61 -2.77
N LEU A 138 4.86 -11.87 -2.54
CA LEU A 138 4.83 -10.44 -2.25
C LEU A 138 5.34 -9.67 -3.47
N ILE A 139 4.55 -8.72 -3.95
CA ILE A 139 4.95 -7.70 -4.92
C ILE A 139 4.96 -6.36 -4.19
N PHE A 140 6.01 -5.56 -4.37
CA PHE A 140 6.07 -4.22 -3.81
C PHE A 140 6.55 -3.20 -4.83
N ALA A 141 6.06 -1.96 -4.71
CA ALA A 141 6.53 -0.86 -5.53
C ALA A 141 7.86 -0.33 -4.98
N SER A 142 8.87 -0.28 -5.83
CA SER A 142 10.12 0.44 -5.60
C SER A 142 10.08 1.78 -6.37
N SER A 143 11.21 2.45 -6.48
CA SER A 143 11.34 3.76 -7.13
C SER A 143 12.65 3.88 -7.88
N SER A 144 12.69 4.68 -8.93
CA SER A 144 13.94 5.08 -9.60
C SER A 144 14.91 5.83 -8.67
N SER A 145 14.44 6.31 -7.52
CA SER A 145 15.30 6.94 -6.50
C SER A 145 16.37 6.01 -5.93
N ILE A 146 16.20 4.68 -6.08
CA ILE A 146 17.22 3.70 -5.67
C ILE A 146 18.54 3.85 -6.45
N TYR A 147 18.49 4.37 -7.67
CA TYR A 147 19.68 4.56 -8.50
C TYR A 147 20.54 5.75 -8.05
N GLY A 148 20.00 6.63 -7.19
CA GLY A 148 20.76 7.68 -6.52
C GLY A 148 21.49 8.60 -7.47
N LEU A 149 22.82 8.62 -7.39
CA LEU A 149 23.72 9.43 -8.23
C LEU A 149 24.06 8.78 -9.58
N ASN A 150 23.51 7.63 -9.91
CA ASN A 150 23.73 7.03 -11.23
C ASN A 150 23.14 7.93 -12.32
N THR A 151 23.97 8.26 -13.33
CA THR A 151 23.59 9.10 -14.46
C THR A 151 23.38 8.32 -15.76
N ASP A 152 23.64 7.02 -15.76
CA ASP A 152 23.59 6.17 -16.96
C ASP A 152 22.14 5.72 -17.22
N ALA A 153 21.48 6.43 -18.13
CA ALA A 153 20.11 6.11 -18.56
C ALA A 153 20.12 5.37 -19.92
N PRO A 154 19.17 4.43 -20.14
CA PRO A 154 18.13 3.98 -19.23
C PRO A 154 18.67 3.08 -18.11
N TYR A 155 18.10 3.20 -16.90
CA TYR A 155 18.47 2.35 -15.77
C TYR A 155 18.14 0.89 -16.03
N LYS A 156 18.97 -0.01 -15.47
CA LYS A 156 18.83 -1.46 -15.59
C LYS A 156 18.76 -2.10 -14.21
N GLU A 157 18.18 -3.29 -14.14
CA GLU A 157 18.04 -4.05 -12.91
C GLU A 157 19.38 -4.42 -12.25
N ASP A 158 20.44 -4.58 -13.08
CA ASP A 158 21.81 -4.90 -12.62
C ASP A 158 22.64 -3.67 -12.25
N ASP A 159 22.09 -2.47 -12.41
CA ASP A 159 22.81 -1.24 -12.07
C ASP A 159 23.03 -1.14 -10.56
N LYS A 160 24.17 -0.54 -10.16
CA LYS A 160 24.47 -0.31 -8.75
C LYS A 160 23.48 0.66 -8.11
N VAL A 161 23.05 0.36 -6.89
CA VAL A 161 22.11 1.15 -6.10
C VAL A 161 22.70 1.51 -4.71
N ASP A 162 24.00 1.84 -4.69
CA ASP A 162 24.80 2.05 -3.48
C ASP A 162 25.11 3.53 -3.19
N THR A 163 24.54 4.47 -3.95
CA THR A 163 24.78 5.91 -3.81
C THR A 163 23.48 6.70 -3.60
N PRO A 164 22.75 6.44 -2.50
CA PRO A 164 21.47 7.12 -2.26
C PRO A 164 21.68 8.62 -1.99
N VAL A 165 20.73 9.45 -2.46
CA VAL A 165 20.74 10.92 -2.26
C VAL A 165 19.70 11.38 -1.22
N SER A 166 18.86 10.50 -0.72
CA SER A 166 17.84 10.81 0.27
C SER A 166 17.42 9.56 1.02
N LEU A 167 16.61 9.74 2.08
CA LEU A 167 16.01 8.63 2.81
C LEU A 167 14.95 7.88 1.98
N TYR A 168 14.34 8.57 1.02
CA TYR A 168 13.42 7.95 0.05
C TYR A 168 14.20 7.22 -1.06
#